data_8d385697c57566e53e606089ce5cec20
#
_entry.id   8d385697c57566e53e606089ce5cec20
#
_cell.length_a   1.000
_cell.length_b   1.000
_cell.length_c   1.000
_cell.angle_alpha   90.00
_cell.angle_beta   90.00
_cell.angle_gamma   90.00
#
_symmetry.space_group_name_H-M   'P 1'
#
loop_
_entity.id
_entity.type
_entity.pdbx_description
1 polymer ?
#
loop_
_entity_poly.entity_id
_entity_poly.type
_entity_poly.pdbx_seq_one_letter_code
_entity_poly.pdbx_strand_id
1 'polypeptide(L)'
;MLTDIPLSENRRLLIGAYFTQEYALESAALFNPSIVPHPDQSNLSAGELRFVMSLRAVGEGHISSIVFRSGVIRNDLQIKVDEPSCYVTTPRLVPDSRYDNDLFHRKLVELGLSTPFVNEVLGGLPESFTLGELESQLKKTYREHRSDRDELSQVAEQVIMLAKSNYELQYTTNQMLSERLIFPLSPTESNGIEDARFVQFRGENGASRYYATYSAFDGRMVLPQLLETTDFLRFKLHTLNGPAIANKGMALFPRKINGQFAMLGRQDGENLFLMYSDKIYFWHTREMIVKPTNPWEYVQMGNCGSPLEVEAGWIVLTHGVGPMRKYCIGALLLDRHDPSKVLARLHEPMIVPNELEREGYVPNVVYSCGAIIHRDHLVIPYAMSDYATTFATVNLAELLSAMK
;
A
#
# COMPACT_ATOMS: atom_id res chain seq x y z
N MET A 1 24.27 19.33 23.89
CA MET A 1 23.56 20.60 24.15
C MET A 1 24.49 21.74 23.84
N LEU A 2 24.08 22.74 23.05
CA LEU A 2 24.97 23.85 22.63
C LEU A 2 25.19 24.89 23.73
N THR A 3 24.24 25.00 24.68
CA THR A 3 24.32 25.93 25.81
C THR A 3 23.24 25.62 26.86
N ASP A 4 23.54 25.84 28.11
CA ASP A 4 22.60 25.72 29.24
C ASP A 4 21.90 27.05 29.56
N ILE A 5 22.24 28.12 28.83
CA ILE A 5 21.65 29.45 28.99
C ILE A 5 20.28 29.48 28.31
N PRO A 6 19.21 30.00 28.96
CA PRO A 6 17.93 30.21 28.32
C PRO A 6 18.04 31.06 27.06
N LEU A 7 17.55 30.53 25.94
CA LEU A 7 17.63 31.22 24.63
C LEU A 7 16.32 31.95 24.35
N SER A 8 16.43 33.17 23.79
CA SER A 8 15.27 33.84 23.23
C SER A 8 14.69 33.07 22.04
N GLU A 9 13.42 33.25 21.73
CA GLU A 9 12.74 32.63 20.60
C GLU A 9 13.46 32.81 19.27
N ASN A 10 13.84 34.07 18.96
CA ASN A 10 14.59 34.42 17.74
C ASN A 10 15.94 33.68 17.66
N ARG A 11 16.61 33.51 18.80
CA ARG A 11 17.89 32.79 18.82
C ARG A 11 17.71 31.29 18.63
N ARG A 12 16.63 30.69 19.14
CA ARG A 12 16.26 29.29 18.87
C ARG A 12 15.92 29.08 17.41
N LEU A 13 15.13 30.00 16.79
CA LEU A 13 14.80 29.96 15.37
C LEU A 13 16.07 30.08 14.51
N LEU A 14 16.99 30.98 14.86
CA LEU A 14 18.25 31.13 14.14
C LEU A 14 19.11 29.89 14.24
N ILE A 15 19.24 29.29 15.41
CA ILE A 15 19.94 28.01 15.60
C ILE A 15 19.27 26.94 14.76
N GLY A 16 17.95 26.81 14.81
CA GLY A 16 17.19 25.87 13.98
C GLY A 16 17.50 26.02 12.50
N ALA A 17 17.56 27.25 11.99
CA ALA A 17 17.87 27.54 10.59
C ALA A 17 19.26 27.02 10.15
N TYR A 18 20.26 27.02 11.04
CA TYR A 18 21.59 26.46 10.75
C TYR A 18 21.60 24.94 10.61
N PHE A 19 20.60 24.25 11.18
CA PHE A 19 20.48 22.80 11.11
C PHE A 19 19.37 22.34 10.15
N THR A 20 18.66 23.28 9.52
CA THR A 20 17.67 22.99 8.50
C THR A 20 18.38 22.72 7.18
N GLN A 21 18.02 21.61 6.54
CA GLN A 21 18.49 21.26 5.20
C GLN A 21 17.31 20.84 4.34
N GLU A 22 17.42 21.00 3.03
CA GLU A 22 16.47 20.38 2.11
C GLU A 22 16.64 18.86 2.13
N TYR A 23 15.52 18.16 2.06
CA TYR A 23 15.49 16.72 1.92
C TYR A 23 14.90 16.35 0.56
N ALA A 24 15.70 15.74 -0.31
CA ALA A 24 15.26 15.33 -1.63
C ALA A 24 14.57 13.97 -1.55
N LEU A 25 13.24 13.98 -1.55
CA LEU A 25 12.38 12.81 -1.34
C LEU A 25 12.43 11.78 -2.45
N GLU A 26 12.82 12.17 -3.66
CA GLU A 26 12.82 11.34 -4.87
C GLU A 26 14.22 11.19 -5.46
N SER A 27 15.27 11.58 -4.71
CA SER A 27 16.64 11.67 -5.25
C SER A 27 17.26 10.33 -5.61
N ALA A 28 16.87 9.26 -4.94
CA ALA A 28 17.42 7.92 -5.19
C ALA A 28 16.58 7.12 -6.19
N ALA A 29 15.24 7.14 -6.05
CA ALA A 29 14.37 6.38 -6.94
C ALA A 29 12.91 6.85 -6.88
N LEU A 30 12.18 6.63 -7.99
CA LEU A 30 10.75 6.85 -8.13
C LEU A 30 10.13 5.70 -8.93
N PHE A 31 9.56 4.72 -8.26
CA PHE A 31 9.28 3.40 -8.82
C PHE A 31 8.03 2.71 -8.21
N ASN A 32 7.75 1.47 -8.59
CA ASN A 32 6.62 0.65 -8.14
C ASN A 32 5.27 1.37 -8.23
N PRO A 33 4.90 1.85 -9.44
CA PRO A 33 3.69 2.64 -9.65
C PRO A 33 2.42 1.81 -9.49
N SER A 34 1.36 2.45 -8.98
CA SER A 34 -0.02 1.97 -9.04
C SER A 34 -0.92 3.06 -9.59
N ILE A 35 -1.88 2.73 -10.45
CA ILE A 35 -2.72 3.68 -11.16
C ILE A 35 -4.21 3.38 -10.95
N VAL A 36 -5.01 4.44 -10.72
CA VAL A 36 -6.48 4.38 -10.61
C VAL A 36 -7.11 5.58 -11.30
N PRO A 37 -8.41 5.52 -11.68
CA PRO A 37 -9.12 6.71 -12.16
C PRO A 37 -9.09 7.82 -11.11
N HIS A 38 -8.87 9.05 -11.54
CA HIS A 38 -8.96 10.23 -10.66
C HIS A 38 -10.43 10.44 -10.21
N PRO A 39 -10.70 10.85 -8.96
CA PRO A 39 -12.07 11.10 -8.51
C PRO A 39 -12.79 12.20 -9.31
N ASP A 40 -12.06 13.17 -9.81
CA ASP A 40 -12.61 14.22 -10.68
C ASP A 40 -12.26 13.93 -12.14
N GLN A 41 -13.30 13.62 -12.93
CA GLN A 41 -13.24 13.39 -14.37
C GLN A 41 -13.83 14.57 -15.18
N SER A 42 -14.04 15.73 -14.55
CA SER A 42 -14.55 16.93 -15.21
C SER A 42 -13.54 17.54 -16.20
N ASN A 43 -14.03 18.31 -17.16
CA ASN A 43 -13.21 19.03 -18.13
C ASN A 43 -12.27 18.16 -18.98
N LEU A 44 -12.67 16.90 -19.25
CA LEU A 44 -11.99 16.01 -20.18
C LEU A 44 -12.69 16.00 -21.53
N SER A 45 -11.92 15.80 -22.59
CA SER A 45 -12.51 15.50 -23.91
C SER A 45 -13.18 14.13 -23.90
N ALA A 46 -14.14 13.92 -24.79
CA ALA A 46 -14.85 12.64 -24.86
C ALA A 46 -13.87 11.48 -25.07
N GLY A 47 -13.92 10.50 -24.17
CA GLY A 47 -13.09 9.30 -24.19
C GLY A 47 -11.67 9.48 -23.62
N GLU A 48 -11.33 10.62 -23.03
CA GLU A 48 -10.14 10.76 -22.20
C GLU A 48 -10.41 10.27 -20.78
N LEU A 49 -9.35 9.90 -20.05
CA LEU A 49 -9.41 9.42 -18.68
C LEU A 49 -8.34 10.11 -17.85
N ARG A 50 -8.75 10.87 -16.81
CA ARG A 50 -7.81 11.38 -15.82
C ARG A 50 -7.49 10.29 -14.79
N PHE A 51 -6.23 10.18 -14.43
CA PHE A 51 -5.76 9.18 -13.46
C PHE A 51 -5.02 9.81 -12.28
N VAL A 52 -4.96 9.05 -11.18
CA VAL A 52 -4.00 9.21 -10.10
C VAL A 52 -3.04 8.04 -10.17
N MET A 53 -1.76 8.32 -10.09
CA MET A 53 -0.69 7.33 -9.98
C MET A 53 0.04 7.55 -8.66
N SER A 54 0.10 6.52 -7.82
CA SER A 54 0.99 6.51 -6.65
C SER A 54 2.31 5.88 -7.02
N LEU A 55 3.38 6.35 -6.40
CA LEU A 55 4.74 5.84 -6.61
C LEU A 55 5.44 5.69 -5.26
N ARG A 56 6.33 4.73 -5.18
CA ARG A 56 7.29 4.62 -4.09
C ARG A 56 8.44 5.58 -4.38
N ALA A 57 8.63 6.57 -3.55
CA ALA A 57 9.74 7.51 -3.61
C ALA A 57 10.78 7.13 -2.57
N VAL A 58 12.05 7.12 -2.95
CA VAL A 58 13.18 6.91 -2.05
C VAL A 58 14.07 8.15 -2.10
N GLY A 59 14.22 8.77 -0.94
CA GLY A 59 15.04 9.98 -0.78
C GLY A 59 16.43 9.69 -0.25
N GLU A 60 17.05 10.74 0.23
CA GLU A 60 18.36 10.71 0.89
C GLU A 60 18.37 9.74 2.05
N GLY A 61 18.60 9.20 2.73
CA GLY A 61 18.47 8.29 3.89
C GLY A 61 17.84 6.94 3.58
N HIS A 62 17.51 6.67 2.32
CA HIS A 62 16.90 5.43 1.84
C HIS A 62 15.57 5.08 2.52
N ILE A 63 14.87 6.07 3.07
CA ILE A 63 13.52 5.90 3.61
C ILE A 63 12.52 6.07 2.46
N SER A 64 11.66 5.07 2.27
CA SER A 64 10.64 5.11 1.24
C SER A 64 9.32 5.72 1.74
N SER A 65 8.66 6.45 0.86
CA SER A 65 7.39 7.13 1.06
C SER A 65 6.47 6.92 -0.14
N ILE A 66 5.19 7.30 -0.02
CA ILE A 66 4.23 7.28 -1.14
C ILE A 66 4.02 8.71 -1.61
N VAL A 67 4.30 8.95 -2.88
CA VAL A 67 4.00 10.21 -3.58
C VAL A 67 2.96 9.98 -4.66
N PHE A 68 2.35 11.06 -5.15
CA PHE A 68 1.29 10.98 -6.15
C PHE A 68 1.63 11.82 -7.38
N ARG A 69 1.15 11.35 -8.54
CA ARG A 69 1.11 12.07 -9.80
C ARG A 69 -0.30 11.97 -10.38
N SER A 70 -0.72 13.00 -11.07
CA SER A 70 -1.92 12.95 -11.92
C SER A 70 -1.54 13.06 -13.39
N GLY A 71 -2.49 12.76 -14.25
CA GLY A 71 -2.31 12.87 -15.69
C GLY A 71 -3.56 12.45 -16.44
N VAL A 72 -3.47 12.45 -17.75
CA VAL A 72 -4.58 12.12 -18.66
C VAL A 72 -4.11 11.08 -19.68
N ILE A 73 -4.90 10.02 -19.84
CA ILE A 73 -4.80 9.08 -20.95
C ILE A 73 -5.75 9.58 -22.03
N ARG A 74 -5.19 9.90 -23.20
CA ARG A 74 -5.94 10.41 -24.34
C ARG A 74 -6.57 9.29 -25.17
N ASN A 75 -7.42 9.69 -26.12
CA ASN A 75 -8.09 8.78 -27.04
C ASN A 75 -7.15 7.95 -27.93
N ASP A 76 -6.00 8.49 -28.26
CA ASP A 76 -4.94 7.88 -29.05
C ASP A 76 -3.92 7.11 -28.19
N LEU A 77 -4.25 6.87 -26.92
CA LEU A 77 -3.41 6.20 -25.91
C LEU A 77 -2.15 6.99 -25.52
N GLN A 78 -2.01 8.25 -25.95
CA GLN A 78 -0.96 9.10 -25.40
C GLN A 78 -1.22 9.35 -23.91
N ILE A 79 -0.21 9.15 -23.09
CA ILE A 79 -0.25 9.36 -21.66
C ILE A 79 0.52 10.63 -21.34
N LYS A 80 -0.19 11.62 -20.80
CA LYS A 80 0.41 12.87 -20.33
C LYS A 80 0.36 12.89 -18.82
N VAL A 81 1.51 12.85 -18.17
CA VAL A 81 1.65 13.10 -16.72
C VAL A 81 1.73 14.61 -16.51
N ASP A 82 1.03 15.10 -15.50
CA ASP A 82 1.07 16.52 -15.13
C ASP A 82 2.43 16.85 -14.50
N GLU A 83 2.86 18.11 -14.70
CA GLU A 83 4.09 18.62 -14.09
C GLU A 83 3.94 18.62 -12.57
N PRO A 84 4.84 17.96 -11.82
CA PRO A 84 4.76 17.96 -10.36
C PRO A 84 5.19 19.31 -9.77
N SER A 85 4.68 19.62 -8.59
CA SER A 85 5.24 20.70 -7.77
C SER A 85 6.69 20.42 -7.36
N CYS A 86 7.49 21.46 -7.23
CA CYS A 86 8.86 21.34 -6.70
C CYS A 86 8.90 21.07 -5.18
N TYR A 87 7.76 21.20 -4.50
CA TYR A 87 7.65 21.07 -3.05
C TYR A 87 6.61 20.03 -2.68
N VAL A 88 6.78 19.44 -1.52
CA VAL A 88 5.79 18.59 -0.88
C VAL A 88 5.27 19.23 0.40
N THR A 89 4.11 18.80 0.84
CA THR A 89 3.48 19.30 2.06
C THR A 89 3.24 18.16 3.02
N THR A 90 3.58 18.38 4.28
CA THR A 90 3.24 17.43 5.34
C THR A 90 1.75 17.49 5.65
N PRO A 91 1.07 16.33 5.81
CA PRO A 91 -0.32 16.31 6.21
C PRO A 91 -0.51 16.72 7.66
N ARG A 92 -1.71 17.17 7.99
CA ARG A 92 -2.15 17.30 9.36
C ARG A 92 -2.61 15.93 9.87
N LEU A 93 -2.10 15.48 11.00
CA LEU A 93 -2.66 14.35 11.73
C LEU A 93 -4.06 14.72 12.25
N VAL A 94 -5.04 13.86 11.98
CA VAL A 94 -6.38 14.02 12.53
C VAL A 94 -6.34 13.47 13.95
N PRO A 95 -6.60 14.30 14.98
CA PRO A 95 -6.63 13.83 16.36
C PRO A 95 -7.82 12.89 16.59
N ASP A 96 -7.74 12.09 17.62
CA ASP A 96 -8.82 11.23 18.11
C ASP A 96 -9.34 10.18 17.11
N SER A 97 -8.46 9.68 16.25
CA SER A 97 -8.75 8.45 15.48
C SER A 97 -9.20 7.34 16.42
N ARG A 98 -10.33 6.70 16.09
CA ARG A 98 -10.91 5.66 16.95
C ARG A 98 -10.54 4.27 16.47
N TYR A 99 -10.28 3.39 17.43
CA TYR A 99 -9.93 1.99 17.23
C TYR A 99 -11.11 1.11 17.63
N ASP A 100 -11.36 0.07 16.86
CA ASP A 100 -12.27 -1.02 17.23
C ASP A 100 -11.54 -1.94 18.23
N ASN A 101 -12.09 -2.11 19.44
CA ASN A 101 -11.45 -2.86 20.52
C ASN A 101 -11.26 -4.35 20.15
N ASP A 102 -12.25 -4.98 19.52
CA ASP A 102 -12.17 -6.39 19.13
C ASP A 102 -11.08 -6.61 18.07
N LEU A 103 -11.04 -5.77 17.03
CA LEU A 103 -10.00 -5.86 15.99
C LEU A 103 -8.61 -5.60 16.56
N PHE A 104 -8.49 -4.63 17.44
CA PHE A 104 -7.22 -4.29 18.08
C PHE A 104 -6.72 -5.45 18.97
N HIS A 105 -7.60 -6.02 19.78
CA HIS A 105 -7.30 -7.20 20.61
C HIS A 105 -6.85 -8.38 19.76
N ARG A 106 -7.56 -8.70 18.67
CA ARG A 106 -7.21 -9.80 17.75
C ARG A 106 -5.80 -9.60 17.19
N LYS A 107 -5.43 -8.37 16.83
CA LYS A 107 -4.08 -8.09 16.33
C LYS A 107 -3.02 -8.30 17.42
N LEU A 108 -3.29 -7.93 18.65
CA LEU A 108 -2.38 -8.19 19.78
C LEU A 108 -2.21 -9.70 20.02
N VAL A 109 -3.28 -10.49 19.88
CA VAL A 109 -3.21 -11.96 19.94
C VAL A 109 -2.30 -12.50 18.82
N GLU A 110 -2.46 -12.04 17.57
CA GLU A 110 -1.64 -12.44 16.44
C GLU A 110 -0.15 -12.13 16.64
N LEU A 111 0.15 -11.00 17.29
CA LEU A 111 1.51 -10.57 17.60
C LEU A 111 2.09 -11.23 18.87
N GLY A 112 1.33 -12.11 19.53
CA GLY A 112 1.75 -12.74 20.78
C GLY A 112 1.78 -11.80 21.98
N LEU A 113 1.08 -10.67 21.91
CA LEU A 113 1.05 -9.62 22.94
C LEU A 113 -0.17 -9.71 23.88
N SER A 114 -1.03 -10.72 23.73
CA SER A 114 -2.20 -10.92 24.58
C SER A 114 -1.81 -11.53 25.93
N THR A 115 -1.33 -10.68 26.84
CA THR A 115 -1.01 -11.03 28.21
C THR A 115 -2.20 -10.72 29.16
N PRO A 116 -2.23 -11.26 30.41
CA PRO A 116 -3.23 -10.87 31.39
C PRO A 116 -3.32 -9.35 31.59
N PHE A 117 -2.18 -8.66 31.62
CA PHE A 117 -2.10 -7.20 31.72
C PHE A 117 -2.82 -6.50 30.55
N VAL A 118 -2.53 -6.94 29.30
CA VAL A 118 -3.16 -6.37 28.10
C VAL A 118 -4.67 -6.62 28.08
N ASN A 119 -5.11 -7.82 28.47
CA ASN A 119 -6.53 -8.16 28.52
C ASN A 119 -7.28 -7.30 29.56
N GLU A 120 -6.65 -6.99 30.70
CA GLU A 120 -7.18 -6.08 31.70
C GLU A 120 -7.28 -4.64 31.17
N VAL A 121 -6.24 -4.17 30.48
CA VAL A 121 -6.27 -2.84 29.83
C VAL A 121 -7.41 -2.72 28.84
N LEU A 122 -7.54 -3.70 27.93
CA LEU A 122 -8.59 -3.68 26.90
C LEU A 122 -10.00 -3.86 27.49
N GLY A 123 -10.15 -4.67 28.54
CA GLY A 123 -11.40 -4.82 29.27
C GLY A 123 -11.86 -3.55 29.97
N GLY A 124 -10.96 -2.61 30.28
CA GLY A 124 -11.26 -1.29 30.82
C GLY A 124 -11.58 -0.22 29.76
N LEU A 125 -11.51 -0.56 28.46
CA LEU A 125 -11.79 0.36 27.36
C LEU A 125 -13.17 0.09 26.73
N PRO A 126 -13.83 1.11 26.14
CA PRO A 126 -15.08 0.93 25.41
C PRO A 126 -14.86 0.12 24.10
N GLU A 127 -15.97 -0.28 23.43
CA GLU A 127 -15.94 -0.98 22.13
C GLU A 127 -15.16 -0.20 21.06
N SER A 128 -15.14 1.13 21.16
CA SER A 128 -14.35 2.00 20.32
C SER A 128 -13.63 3.04 21.18
N PHE A 129 -12.31 3.09 21.07
CA PHE A 129 -11.46 3.95 21.92
C PHE A 129 -10.48 4.78 21.09
N THR A 130 -9.92 5.82 21.68
CA THR A 130 -8.86 6.68 21.15
C THR A 130 -7.49 6.30 21.72
N LEU A 131 -6.41 6.79 21.09
CA LEU A 131 -5.05 6.62 21.63
C LEU A 131 -4.92 7.18 23.04
N GLY A 132 -5.52 8.35 23.32
CA GLY A 132 -5.48 8.97 24.66
C GLY A 132 -6.19 8.15 25.73
N GLU A 133 -7.32 7.52 25.39
CA GLU A 133 -8.03 6.59 26.29
C GLU A 133 -7.19 5.35 26.57
N LEU A 134 -6.54 4.77 25.52
CA LEU A 134 -5.62 3.64 25.68
C LEU A 134 -4.43 3.98 26.56
N GLU A 135 -3.75 5.11 26.30
CA GLU A 135 -2.62 5.56 27.12
C GLU A 135 -3.00 5.80 28.58
N SER A 136 -4.19 6.35 28.83
CA SER A 136 -4.71 6.59 30.17
C SER A 136 -4.99 5.28 30.90
N GLN A 137 -5.62 4.33 30.21
CA GLN A 137 -5.93 3.01 30.77
C GLN A 137 -4.66 2.20 31.04
N LEU A 138 -3.68 2.21 30.11
CA LEU A 138 -2.36 1.59 30.30
C LEU A 138 -1.67 2.14 31.55
N LYS A 139 -1.64 3.47 31.73
CA LYS A 139 -1.04 4.11 32.91
C LYS A 139 -1.75 3.72 34.21
N LYS A 140 -3.07 3.60 34.17
CA LYS A 140 -3.88 3.18 35.33
C LYS A 140 -3.53 1.75 35.70
N THR A 141 -3.70 0.78 34.79
CA THR A 141 -3.45 -0.64 35.04
C THR A 141 -1.99 -0.89 35.44
N TYR A 142 -1.01 -0.20 34.80
CA TYR A 142 0.41 -0.30 35.17
C TYR A 142 0.69 0.11 36.62
N ARG A 143 -0.03 1.11 37.17
CA ARG A 143 0.13 1.53 38.58
C ARG A 143 -0.40 0.49 39.56
N GLU A 144 -1.39 -0.27 39.18
CA GLU A 144 -2.02 -1.31 39.98
C GLU A 144 -1.15 -2.57 40.08
N HIS A 145 -0.28 -2.79 39.07
CA HIS A 145 0.70 -3.89 39.06
C HIS A 145 2.03 -3.44 39.66
N ARG A 146 2.52 -4.16 40.70
CA ARG A 146 3.75 -3.84 41.44
C ARG A 146 4.93 -4.73 41.06
N SER A 147 4.70 -5.89 40.43
CA SER A 147 5.70 -6.85 39.95
C SER A 147 5.98 -6.69 38.48
N ASP A 148 7.15 -7.13 38.02
CA ASP A 148 7.55 -7.28 36.60
C ASP A 148 7.46 -6.00 35.73
N ARG A 149 7.79 -4.85 36.34
CA ARG A 149 7.64 -3.52 35.72
C ARG A 149 8.36 -3.37 34.39
N ASP A 150 9.51 -3.98 34.22
CA ASP A 150 10.29 -3.87 32.97
C ASP A 150 9.60 -4.63 31.82
N GLU A 151 9.08 -5.84 32.09
CA GLU A 151 8.30 -6.61 31.11
C GLU A 151 6.99 -5.91 30.74
N LEU A 152 6.25 -5.43 31.75
CA LEU A 152 5.00 -4.69 31.53
C LEU A 152 5.24 -3.40 30.72
N SER A 153 6.34 -2.70 30.95
CA SER A 153 6.71 -1.50 30.18
C SER A 153 6.95 -1.84 28.73
N GLN A 154 7.68 -2.91 28.42
CA GLN A 154 7.95 -3.35 27.04
C GLN A 154 6.65 -3.73 26.30
N VAL A 155 5.77 -4.47 26.98
CA VAL A 155 4.45 -4.84 26.42
C VAL A 155 3.61 -3.58 26.18
N ALA A 156 3.57 -2.65 27.11
CA ALA A 156 2.83 -1.39 26.95
C ALA A 156 3.35 -0.55 25.77
N GLU A 157 4.68 -0.50 25.58
CA GLU A 157 5.29 0.17 24.42
C GLU A 157 4.88 -0.48 23.09
N GLN A 158 4.85 -1.81 23.01
CA GLN A 158 4.41 -2.53 21.82
C GLN A 158 2.93 -2.31 21.52
N VAL A 159 2.07 -2.26 22.56
CA VAL A 159 0.65 -1.94 22.41
C VAL A 159 0.46 -0.52 21.86
N ILE A 160 1.20 0.46 22.39
CA ILE A 160 1.17 1.84 21.90
C ILE A 160 1.72 1.92 20.45
N MET A 161 2.78 1.16 20.14
CA MET A 161 3.34 1.09 18.80
C MET A 161 2.31 0.59 17.77
N LEU A 162 1.56 -0.47 18.10
CA LEU A 162 0.47 -0.96 17.27
C LEU A 162 -0.65 0.09 17.11
N ALA A 163 -1.05 0.75 18.20
CA ALA A 163 -2.05 1.81 18.12
C ALA A 163 -1.60 2.94 17.19
N LYS A 164 -0.36 3.40 17.32
CA LYS A 164 0.21 4.44 16.45
C LYS A 164 0.35 4.02 14.99
N SER A 165 0.22 2.74 14.65
CA SER A 165 0.18 2.25 13.27
C SER A 165 -1.17 2.45 12.58
N ASN A 166 -2.19 2.92 13.33
CA ASN A 166 -3.50 3.24 12.81
C ASN A 166 -3.74 4.74 13.04
N TYR A 167 -3.79 5.51 11.96
CA TYR A 167 -3.88 6.97 12.04
C TYR A 167 -4.58 7.56 10.81
N GLU A 168 -4.96 8.83 10.89
CA GLU A 168 -5.57 9.56 9.79
C GLU A 168 -4.78 10.81 9.43
N LEU A 169 -4.68 11.06 8.12
CA LEU A 169 -4.00 12.22 7.54
C LEU A 169 -5.00 13.11 6.81
N GLN A 170 -4.82 14.42 6.92
CA GLN A 170 -5.63 15.41 6.22
C GLN A 170 -4.76 16.42 5.49
N TYR A 171 -5.00 16.57 4.19
CA TYR A 171 -4.47 17.64 3.35
C TYR A 171 -5.54 18.71 3.10
N THR A 172 -5.14 19.88 2.62
CA THR A 172 -6.05 20.96 2.25
C THR A 172 -6.29 20.97 0.74
N THR A 173 -7.45 21.50 0.33
CA THR A 173 -7.87 21.50 -1.08
C THR A 173 -7.03 22.39 -1.99
N ASN A 174 -6.30 23.35 -1.43
CA ASN A 174 -5.41 24.23 -2.17
C ASN A 174 -4.04 23.61 -2.49
N GLN A 175 -3.76 22.41 -2.00
CA GLN A 175 -2.54 21.67 -2.27
C GLN A 175 -2.72 20.78 -3.51
N MET A 176 -1.78 20.87 -4.44
CA MET A 176 -1.75 19.99 -5.62
C MET A 176 -1.60 18.52 -5.18
N LEU A 177 -2.09 17.60 -6.00
CA LEU A 177 -1.96 16.16 -5.70
C LEU A 177 -0.49 15.75 -5.55
N SER A 178 0.39 16.30 -6.39
CA SER A 178 1.84 16.04 -6.36
C SER A 178 2.57 16.60 -5.14
N GLU A 179 1.95 17.51 -4.38
CA GLU A 179 2.48 18.01 -3.11
C GLU A 179 2.17 17.08 -1.94
N ARG A 180 1.19 16.17 -2.10
CA ARG A 180 0.74 15.28 -1.02
C ARG A 180 1.67 14.10 -0.89
N LEU A 181 2.27 13.99 0.29
CA LEU A 181 3.26 12.97 0.62
C LEU A 181 2.80 12.15 1.82
N ILE A 182 2.69 10.84 1.69
CA ILE A 182 2.56 9.94 2.84
C ILE A 182 3.98 9.50 3.21
N PHE A 183 4.55 10.17 4.21
CA PHE A 183 5.84 9.83 4.78
C PHE A 183 5.65 8.92 5.99
N PRO A 184 6.59 8.03 6.32
CA PRO A 184 6.55 7.21 7.52
C PRO A 184 6.31 8.04 8.78
N LEU A 185 5.22 7.76 9.50
CA LEU A 185 4.85 8.47 10.73
C LEU A 185 4.76 7.54 11.94
N SER A 186 4.49 6.28 11.71
CA SER A 186 4.41 5.28 12.78
C SER A 186 5.74 4.59 13.03
N PRO A 187 6.01 4.09 14.23
CA PRO A 187 7.20 3.30 14.52
C PRO A 187 7.35 2.06 13.62
N THR A 188 6.25 1.47 13.19
CA THR A 188 6.24 0.30 12.29
C THR A 188 6.62 0.63 10.85
N GLU A 189 6.72 1.91 10.51
CA GLU A 189 7.12 2.43 9.20
C GLU A 189 8.53 3.04 9.21
N SER A 190 9.27 2.94 10.30
CA SER A 190 10.54 3.67 10.51
C SER A 190 11.59 3.43 9.43
N ASN A 191 11.52 2.30 8.71
CA ASN A 191 12.38 1.99 7.56
C ASN A 191 11.65 2.13 6.21
N GLY A 192 10.44 2.69 6.20
CA GLY A 192 9.74 3.05 4.98
C GLY A 192 8.38 2.39 4.79
N ILE A 193 7.70 2.89 3.77
CA ILE A 193 6.41 2.42 3.27
C ILE A 193 6.65 1.84 1.86
N GLU A 194 6.18 0.61 1.61
CA GLU A 194 6.47 -0.08 0.35
C GLU A 194 5.21 -0.40 -0.44
N ASP A 195 5.28 -0.23 -1.75
CA ASP A 195 4.46 -0.87 -2.79
C ASP A 195 2.94 -0.71 -2.59
N ALA A 196 2.47 0.53 -2.50
CA ALA A 196 1.04 0.81 -2.40
C ALA A 196 0.28 0.32 -3.66
N ARG A 197 -0.68 -0.58 -3.46
CA ARG A 197 -1.53 -1.18 -4.51
C ARG A 197 -2.92 -0.60 -4.43
N PHE A 198 -3.13 0.47 -5.16
CA PHE A 198 -4.41 1.17 -5.19
C PHE A 198 -5.45 0.45 -6.03
N VAL A 199 -6.69 0.52 -5.58
CA VAL A 199 -7.88 0.09 -6.30
C VAL A 199 -9.04 1.06 -6.07
N GLN A 200 -9.78 1.38 -7.12
CA GLN A 200 -11.06 2.04 -6.98
C GLN A 200 -12.12 0.97 -6.67
N PHE A 201 -12.57 0.94 -5.43
CA PHE A 201 -13.55 -0.02 -4.96
C PHE A 201 -14.97 0.53 -5.16
N ARG A 202 -15.84 -0.27 -5.79
CA ARG A 202 -17.25 0.03 -6.01
C ARG A 202 -18.08 -0.64 -4.94
N GLY A 203 -18.69 0.15 -4.07
CA GLY A 203 -19.63 -0.34 -3.06
C GLY A 203 -20.96 -0.76 -3.67
N GLU A 204 -21.70 -1.60 -2.95
CA GLU A 204 -23.02 -2.08 -3.37
C GLU A 204 -24.06 -0.96 -3.56
N ASN A 205 -23.88 0.16 -2.89
CA ASN A 205 -24.67 1.39 -3.02
C ASN A 205 -24.23 2.30 -4.17
N GLY A 206 -23.29 1.87 -5.03
CA GLY A 206 -22.73 2.65 -6.12
C GLY A 206 -21.68 3.69 -5.72
N ALA A 207 -21.41 3.87 -4.42
CA ALA A 207 -20.35 4.77 -3.97
C ALA A 207 -18.98 4.21 -4.32
N SER A 208 -18.11 5.06 -4.86
CA SER A 208 -16.70 4.72 -5.11
C SER A 208 -15.82 5.17 -3.96
N ARG A 209 -14.83 4.34 -3.64
CA ARG A 209 -13.82 4.59 -2.60
C ARG A 209 -12.50 4.00 -3.08
N TYR A 210 -11.40 4.56 -2.65
CA TYR A 210 -10.08 4.04 -2.99
C TYR A 210 -9.50 3.34 -1.78
N TYR A 211 -9.02 2.14 -2.00
CA TYR A 211 -8.20 1.41 -1.04
C TYR A 211 -6.82 1.18 -1.63
N ALA A 212 -5.82 1.14 -0.76
CA ALA A 212 -4.50 0.63 -1.14
C ALA A 212 -3.95 -0.26 -0.03
N THR A 213 -3.53 -1.45 -0.38
CA THR A 213 -2.69 -2.23 0.52
C THR A 213 -1.24 -1.80 0.35
N TYR A 214 -0.50 -1.71 1.43
CA TYR A 214 0.93 -1.42 1.42
C TYR A 214 1.65 -2.17 2.54
N SER A 215 2.97 -2.18 2.52
CA SER A 215 3.78 -2.78 3.57
C SER A 215 4.50 -1.71 4.37
N ALA A 216 4.24 -1.66 5.68
CA ALA A 216 5.04 -0.92 6.64
C ALA A 216 6.26 -1.77 7.04
N PHE A 217 7.44 -1.16 7.12
CA PHE A 217 8.67 -1.85 7.47
C PHE A 217 9.44 -1.08 8.53
N ASP A 218 9.81 -1.74 9.62
CA ASP A 218 10.57 -1.17 10.74
C ASP A 218 12.05 -1.62 10.77
N GLY A 219 12.52 -2.30 9.72
CA GLY A 219 13.84 -2.91 9.66
C GLY A 219 13.89 -4.36 10.15
N ARG A 220 12.82 -4.86 10.78
CA ARG A 220 12.73 -6.23 11.33
C ARG A 220 11.48 -6.96 10.85
N MET A 221 10.35 -6.30 10.89
CA MET A 221 9.04 -6.87 10.61
C MET A 221 8.34 -6.11 9.49
N VAL A 222 7.66 -6.85 8.63
CA VAL A 222 6.73 -6.31 7.63
C VAL A 222 5.32 -6.38 8.20
N LEU A 223 4.65 -5.25 8.29
CA LEU A 223 3.28 -5.14 8.73
C LEU A 223 2.39 -4.71 7.55
N PRO A 224 1.52 -5.59 7.02
CA PRO A 224 0.57 -5.21 5.99
C PRO A 224 -0.45 -4.21 6.51
N GLN A 225 -0.66 -3.15 5.76
CA GLN A 225 -1.55 -2.04 6.06
C GLN A 225 -2.58 -1.84 4.95
N LEU A 226 -3.71 -1.25 5.30
CA LEU A 226 -4.73 -0.79 4.37
C LEU A 226 -4.91 0.72 4.50
N LEU A 227 -4.72 1.42 3.40
CA LEU A 227 -5.02 2.83 3.26
C LEU A 227 -6.39 2.98 2.60
N GLU A 228 -7.20 3.91 3.11
CA GLU A 228 -8.51 4.26 2.58
C GLU A 228 -8.57 5.77 2.30
N THR A 229 -9.12 6.15 1.14
CA THR A 229 -9.45 7.54 0.79
C THR A 229 -10.64 7.61 -0.16
N THR A 230 -11.34 8.74 -0.19
CA THR A 230 -12.40 9.01 -1.17
C THR A 230 -11.98 10.07 -2.19
N ASP A 231 -11.03 10.91 -1.84
CA ASP A 231 -10.74 12.18 -2.52
C ASP A 231 -9.23 12.51 -2.60
N PHE A 232 -8.38 11.62 -2.09
CA PHE A 232 -6.94 11.84 -1.94
C PHE A 232 -6.58 13.07 -1.09
N LEU A 233 -7.53 13.59 -0.28
CA LEU A 233 -7.32 14.65 0.71
C LEU A 233 -7.24 14.10 2.13
N ARG A 234 -8.13 13.16 2.43
CA ARG A 234 -8.15 12.47 3.72
C ARG A 234 -7.79 11.01 3.53
N PHE A 235 -6.82 10.55 4.29
CA PHE A 235 -6.35 9.18 4.25
C PHE A 235 -6.49 8.54 5.63
N LYS A 236 -7.05 7.34 5.68
CA LYS A 236 -7.10 6.50 6.87
C LYS A 236 -6.17 5.32 6.65
N LEU A 237 -5.29 5.09 7.62
CA LEU A 237 -4.32 4.01 7.58
C LEU A 237 -4.65 3.03 8.72
N HIS A 238 -4.85 1.76 8.36
CA HIS A 238 -5.25 0.71 9.27
C HIS A 238 -4.41 -0.54 9.10
N THR A 239 -4.06 -1.17 10.19
CA THR A 239 -3.41 -2.48 10.16
C THR A 239 -4.38 -3.54 9.64
N LEU A 240 -3.94 -4.36 8.69
CA LEU A 240 -4.66 -5.56 8.29
C LEU A 240 -4.46 -6.65 9.34
N ASN A 241 -5.54 -7.37 9.65
CA ASN A 241 -5.61 -8.34 10.73
C ASN A 241 -6.02 -9.72 10.19
N GLY A 242 -5.74 -10.75 10.95
CA GLY A 242 -6.15 -12.13 10.72
C GLY A 242 -5.02 -13.05 10.28
N PRO A 243 -5.14 -14.35 10.56
CA PRO A 243 -4.08 -15.33 10.32
C PRO A 243 -3.75 -15.54 8.82
N ALA A 244 -4.60 -15.05 7.91
CA ALA A 244 -4.32 -15.04 6.49
C ALA A 244 -3.43 -13.87 6.06
N ILE A 245 -3.26 -12.85 6.91
CA ILE A 245 -2.41 -11.70 6.63
C ILE A 245 -0.98 -12.00 7.08
N ALA A 246 -0.13 -12.27 6.11
CA ALA A 246 1.29 -12.52 6.33
C ALA A 246 2.09 -12.06 5.12
N ASN A 247 3.36 -11.65 5.33
CA ASN A 247 4.24 -11.19 4.28
C ASN A 247 3.70 -9.90 3.61
N LYS A 248 3.86 -9.76 2.30
CA LYS A 248 3.48 -8.60 1.49
C LYS A 248 2.81 -9.00 0.17
N GLY A 249 2.42 -8.02 -0.63
CA GLY A 249 1.84 -8.27 -1.96
C GLY A 249 0.33 -8.50 -1.94
N MET A 250 -0.38 -7.97 -0.94
CA MET A 250 -1.84 -7.99 -0.90
C MET A 250 -2.42 -7.11 -2.01
N ALA A 251 -3.56 -7.51 -2.61
CA ALA A 251 -4.24 -6.73 -3.63
C ALA A 251 -5.76 -6.98 -3.60
N LEU A 252 -6.53 -5.96 -3.25
CA LEU A 252 -7.97 -6.04 -3.09
C LEU A 252 -8.68 -6.06 -4.46
N PHE A 253 -9.73 -6.85 -4.61
CA PHE A 253 -10.61 -6.79 -5.77
C PHE A 253 -11.41 -5.47 -5.78
N PRO A 254 -11.79 -4.95 -6.97
CA PRO A 254 -12.46 -3.65 -7.09
C PRO A 254 -13.93 -3.65 -6.64
N ARG A 255 -14.47 -4.79 -6.25
CA ARG A 255 -15.79 -4.97 -5.66
C ARG A 255 -15.87 -6.26 -4.88
N LYS A 256 -16.94 -6.43 -4.13
CA LYS A 256 -17.24 -7.70 -3.47
C LYS A 256 -17.55 -8.81 -4.49
N ILE A 257 -17.13 -10.01 -4.16
CA ILE A 257 -17.45 -11.25 -4.88
C ILE A 257 -18.38 -12.07 -3.99
N ASN A 258 -19.57 -12.38 -4.50
CA ASN A 258 -20.60 -13.12 -3.74
C ASN A 258 -20.88 -12.51 -2.34
N GLY A 259 -20.89 -11.18 -2.25
CA GLY A 259 -21.16 -10.46 -1.01
C GLY A 259 -19.96 -10.28 -0.06
N GLN A 260 -18.80 -10.89 -0.36
CA GLN A 260 -17.59 -10.80 0.45
C GLN A 260 -16.51 -9.95 -0.22
N PHE A 261 -15.68 -9.30 0.58
CA PHE A 261 -14.41 -8.73 0.11
C PHE A 261 -13.51 -9.89 -0.35
N ALA A 262 -12.82 -9.70 -1.47
CA ALA A 262 -11.84 -10.65 -1.99
C ALA A 262 -10.49 -9.96 -2.15
N MET A 263 -9.40 -10.68 -1.86
CA MET A 263 -8.05 -10.15 -1.95
C MET A 263 -7.08 -11.24 -2.41
N LEU A 264 -6.17 -10.89 -3.30
CA LEU A 264 -5.01 -11.72 -3.64
C LEU A 264 -3.87 -11.45 -2.66
N GLY A 265 -3.01 -12.42 -2.46
CA GLY A 265 -1.82 -12.29 -1.62
C GLY A 265 -0.72 -13.27 -1.98
N ARG A 266 0.45 -13.10 -1.35
CA ARG A 266 1.65 -13.94 -1.53
C ARG A 266 2.23 -14.29 -0.16
N GLN A 267 1.48 -15.02 0.63
CA GLN A 267 1.79 -15.22 2.04
C GLN A 267 3.03 -16.05 2.32
N ASP A 268 3.33 -17.05 1.46
CA ASP A 268 4.53 -17.89 1.55
C ASP A 268 5.73 -17.31 0.77
N GLY A 269 5.53 -16.22 0.03
CA GLY A 269 6.56 -15.61 -0.79
C GLY A 269 6.73 -16.22 -2.19
N GLU A 270 6.07 -17.35 -2.48
CA GLU A 270 6.27 -18.12 -3.71
C GLU A 270 5.00 -18.23 -4.56
N ASN A 271 3.85 -18.43 -3.93
CA ASN A 271 2.60 -18.77 -4.60
C ASN A 271 1.57 -17.62 -4.51
N LEU A 272 0.58 -17.67 -5.39
CA LEU A 272 -0.56 -16.76 -5.36
C LEU A 272 -1.72 -17.36 -4.57
N PHE A 273 -2.20 -16.60 -3.61
CA PHE A 273 -3.33 -16.96 -2.75
C PHE A 273 -4.51 -16.04 -2.98
N LEU A 274 -5.72 -16.60 -2.75
CA LEU A 274 -6.99 -15.89 -2.71
C LEU A 274 -7.55 -15.96 -1.29
N MET A 275 -8.12 -14.84 -0.85
CA MET A 275 -8.75 -14.69 0.46
C MET A 275 -10.12 -14.06 0.31
N TYR A 276 -11.05 -14.44 1.20
CA TYR A 276 -12.38 -13.83 1.32
C TYR A 276 -12.63 -13.36 2.75
N SER A 277 -13.38 -12.28 2.91
CA SER A 277 -13.79 -11.77 4.21
C SER A 277 -15.07 -10.93 4.14
N ASP A 278 -15.87 -11.01 5.20
CA ASP A 278 -16.99 -10.09 5.43
C ASP A 278 -16.53 -8.72 5.96
N LYS A 279 -15.32 -8.68 6.56
CA LYS A 279 -14.72 -7.49 7.18
C LYS A 279 -13.41 -7.12 6.46
N ILE A 280 -13.35 -5.94 5.86
CA ILE A 280 -12.18 -5.50 5.07
C ILE A 280 -10.86 -5.46 5.86
N TYR A 281 -10.93 -5.29 7.18
CA TYR A 281 -9.74 -5.20 8.05
C TYR A 281 -9.35 -6.54 8.70
N PHE A 282 -10.11 -7.64 8.46
CA PHE A 282 -9.83 -8.93 9.10
C PHE A 282 -9.99 -10.10 8.12
N TRP A 283 -8.93 -10.91 7.95
CA TRP A 283 -8.84 -11.98 6.96
C TRP A 283 -8.44 -13.29 7.62
N HIS A 284 -9.35 -14.26 7.64
CA HIS A 284 -9.18 -15.47 8.43
C HIS A 284 -8.55 -16.61 7.66
N THR A 285 -8.98 -16.85 6.42
CA THR A 285 -8.57 -17.98 5.59
C THR A 285 -7.96 -17.53 4.28
N ARG A 286 -7.08 -18.36 3.74
CA ARG A 286 -6.46 -18.21 2.44
C ARG A 286 -6.45 -19.54 1.69
N GLU A 287 -6.59 -19.47 0.39
CA GLU A 287 -6.49 -20.61 -0.51
C GLU A 287 -5.41 -20.34 -1.55
N MET A 288 -4.53 -21.32 -1.80
CA MET A 288 -3.54 -21.24 -2.86
C MET A 288 -4.22 -21.52 -4.19
N ILE A 289 -4.18 -20.57 -5.11
CA ILE A 289 -4.83 -20.70 -6.43
C ILE A 289 -3.85 -20.89 -7.58
N VAL A 290 -2.60 -20.41 -7.47
CA VAL A 290 -1.60 -20.54 -8.53
C VAL A 290 -0.22 -20.80 -7.95
N LYS A 291 0.50 -21.74 -8.57
CA LYS A 291 1.93 -21.99 -8.34
C LYS A 291 2.76 -21.56 -9.54
N PRO A 292 4.04 -21.22 -9.34
CA PRO A 292 4.99 -21.05 -10.43
C PRO A 292 5.05 -22.31 -11.31
N THR A 293 4.96 -22.14 -12.63
CA THR A 293 5.04 -23.24 -13.59
C THR A 293 5.93 -22.92 -14.77
N ASN A 294 6.19 -21.66 -15.04
CA ASN A 294 7.03 -21.23 -16.15
C ASN A 294 8.46 -20.91 -15.66
N PRO A 295 9.50 -21.11 -16.47
CA PRO A 295 10.88 -20.87 -16.05
C PRO A 295 11.14 -19.47 -15.51
N TRP A 296 10.41 -18.47 -16.00
CA TRP A 296 10.54 -17.08 -15.56
C TRP A 296 9.85 -16.79 -14.20
N GLU A 297 9.18 -17.78 -13.61
CA GLU A 297 8.46 -17.69 -12.33
C GLU A 297 9.05 -18.62 -11.24
N TYR A 298 9.97 -19.54 -11.55
CA TYR A 298 10.35 -20.65 -10.68
C TYR A 298 10.89 -20.24 -9.31
N VAL A 299 11.43 -19.05 -9.17
CA VAL A 299 11.91 -18.57 -7.86
C VAL A 299 10.73 -18.10 -7.00
N GLN A 300 9.84 -17.31 -7.60
CA GLN A 300 8.61 -16.84 -6.97
C GLN A 300 7.68 -16.20 -8.01
N MET A 301 6.40 -16.15 -7.67
CA MET A 301 5.41 -15.35 -8.38
C MET A 301 4.52 -14.56 -7.40
N GLY A 302 3.81 -13.58 -7.91
CA GLY A 302 2.81 -12.82 -7.16
C GLY A 302 2.02 -11.89 -8.07
N ASN A 303 1.06 -11.16 -7.50
CA ASN A 303 0.31 -10.16 -8.27
C ASN A 303 1.09 -8.85 -8.42
N CYS A 304 0.77 -8.10 -9.47
CA CYS A 304 1.19 -6.73 -9.72
C CYS A 304 0.03 -5.75 -9.48
N GLY A 305 -0.67 -5.87 -8.36
CA GLY A 305 -1.79 -5.02 -8.00
C GLY A 305 -3.15 -5.70 -8.11
N SER A 306 -4.19 -4.89 -8.03
CA SER A 306 -5.58 -5.35 -7.98
C SER A 306 -6.05 -5.97 -9.29
N PRO A 307 -6.88 -7.03 -9.24
CA PRO A 307 -7.48 -7.60 -10.44
C PRO A 307 -8.35 -6.60 -11.21
N LEU A 308 -8.36 -6.74 -12.52
CA LEU A 308 -9.12 -5.89 -13.44
C LEU A 308 -10.30 -6.66 -14.03
N GLU A 309 -11.51 -6.15 -13.85
CA GLU A 309 -12.71 -6.81 -14.35
C GLU A 309 -12.87 -6.59 -15.85
N VAL A 310 -13.03 -7.69 -16.59
CA VAL A 310 -13.42 -7.71 -18.00
C VAL A 310 -14.59 -8.67 -18.20
N GLU A 311 -15.17 -8.68 -19.39
CA GLU A 311 -16.30 -9.60 -19.69
C GLU A 311 -15.89 -11.07 -19.53
N ALA A 312 -14.67 -11.42 -19.91
CA ALA A 312 -14.12 -12.78 -19.82
C ALA A 312 -13.79 -13.23 -18.38
N GLY A 313 -13.67 -12.32 -17.42
CA GLY A 313 -13.28 -12.65 -16.04
C GLY A 313 -12.46 -11.55 -15.36
N TRP A 314 -11.48 -11.96 -14.56
CA TRP A 314 -10.55 -11.07 -13.87
C TRP A 314 -9.14 -11.21 -14.47
N ILE A 315 -8.66 -10.17 -15.11
CA ILE A 315 -7.25 -10.09 -15.51
C ILE A 315 -6.43 -9.77 -14.26
N VAL A 316 -5.48 -10.62 -13.92
CA VAL A 316 -4.50 -10.41 -12.87
C VAL A 316 -3.13 -10.27 -13.51
N LEU A 317 -2.54 -9.09 -13.40
CA LEU A 317 -1.13 -8.93 -13.72
C LEU A 317 -0.29 -9.66 -12.67
N THR A 318 0.68 -10.43 -13.12
CA THR A 318 1.59 -11.17 -12.25
C THR A 318 3.02 -10.72 -12.47
N HIS A 319 3.84 -10.79 -11.44
CA HIS A 319 5.27 -10.81 -11.60
C HIS A 319 5.78 -12.22 -11.35
N GLY A 320 6.80 -12.59 -12.09
CA GLY A 320 7.56 -13.80 -11.87
C GLY A 320 9.03 -13.49 -11.73
N VAL A 321 9.74 -14.27 -10.95
CA VAL A 321 11.18 -14.19 -10.76
C VAL A 321 11.82 -15.46 -11.29
N GLY A 322 12.67 -15.31 -12.27
CA GLY A 322 13.41 -16.39 -12.89
C GLY A 322 14.90 -16.35 -12.57
N PRO A 323 15.72 -17.06 -13.39
CA PRO A 323 17.16 -17.09 -13.24
C PRO A 323 17.78 -15.69 -13.19
N MET A 324 18.87 -15.53 -12.47
CA MET A 324 19.59 -14.26 -12.28
C MET A 324 18.73 -13.16 -11.64
N ARG A 325 17.73 -13.53 -10.85
CA ARG A 325 16.77 -12.62 -10.21
C ARG A 325 16.06 -11.70 -11.22
N LYS A 326 15.81 -12.21 -12.39
CA LYS A 326 15.11 -11.46 -13.44
C LYS A 326 13.63 -11.41 -13.14
N TYR A 327 13.11 -10.22 -12.88
CA TYR A 327 11.70 -9.97 -12.70
C TYR A 327 11.03 -9.66 -14.03
N CYS A 328 9.94 -10.33 -14.30
CA CYS A 328 9.13 -10.14 -15.50
C CYS A 328 7.65 -9.94 -15.09
N ILE A 329 6.88 -9.30 -15.97
CA ILE A 329 5.44 -9.14 -15.79
C ILE A 329 4.72 -10.05 -16.77
N GLY A 330 3.80 -10.87 -16.26
CA GLY A 330 2.87 -11.68 -17.05
C GLY A 330 1.43 -11.39 -16.64
N ALA A 331 0.52 -12.26 -17.06
CA ALA A 331 -0.89 -12.14 -16.73
C ALA A 331 -1.57 -13.51 -16.68
N LEU A 332 -2.65 -13.58 -15.89
CA LEU A 332 -3.58 -14.69 -15.87
C LEU A 332 -5.03 -14.20 -15.84
N LEU A 333 -5.95 -15.06 -16.21
CA LEU A 333 -7.39 -14.82 -16.21
C LEU A 333 -8.04 -15.74 -15.19
N LEU A 334 -8.78 -15.13 -14.24
CA LEU A 334 -9.59 -15.86 -13.27
C LEU A 334 -11.07 -15.80 -13.66
N ASP A 335 -11.82 -16.81 -13.25
CA ASP A 335 -13.27 -16.82 -13.45
C ASP A 335 -13.94 -15.63 -12.75
N ARG A 336 -14.96 -15.06 -13.42
CA ARG A 336 -15.63 -13.84 -12.96
C ARG A 336 -16.41 -14.03 -11.67
N HIS A 337 -17.00 -15.21 -11.47
CA HIS A 337 -17.87 -15.53 -10.34
C HIS A 337 -17.15 -16.33 -9.25
N ASP A 338 -16.13 -17.09 -9.65
CA ASP A 338 -15.31 -17.90 -8.76
C ASP A 338 -13.82 -17.70 -9.06
N PRO A 339 -13.22 -16.61 -8.56
CA PRO A 339 -11.81 -16.29 -8.82
C PRO A 339 -10.79 -17.30 -8.30
N SER A 340 -11.22 -18.38 -7.63
CA SER A 340 -10.34 -19.51 -7.32
C SER A 340 -9.97 -20.31 -8.56
N LYS A 341 -10.76 -20.19 -9.64
CA LYS A 341 -10.54 -20.87 -10.91
C LYS A 341 -9.70 -20.04 -11.86
N VAL A 342 -8.55 -20.57 -12.24
CA VAL A 342 -7.71 -20.01 -13.30
C VAL A 342 -8.25 -20.51 -14.64
N LEU A 343 -8.70 -19.62 -15.50
CA LEU A 343 -9.24 -19.96 -16.83
C LEU A 343 -8.14 -20.02 -17.88
N ALA A 344 -7.15 -19.12 -17.79
CA ALA A 344 -6.02 -19.04 -18.73
C ALA A 344 -4.85 -18.28 -18.14
N ARG A 345 -3.65 -18.45 -18.70
CA ARG A 345 -2.46 -17.69 -18.30
C ARG A 345 -1.49 -17.50 -19.46
N LEU A 346 -0.63 -16.51 -19.38
CA LEU A 346 0.49 -16.37 -20.31
C LEU A 346 1.61 -17.38 -19.93
N HIS A 347 2.12 -18.09 -20.93
CA HIS A 347 3.30 -18.94 -20.77
C HIS A 347 4.60 -18.14 -20.84
N GLU A 348 4.65 -17.15 -21.71
CA GLU A 348 5.76 -16.22 -21.83
C GLU A 348 5.42 -14.90 -21.13
N PRO A 349 6.38 -14.20 -20.51
CA PRO A 349 6.14 -12.92 -19.89
C PRO A 349 5.80 -11.84 -20.92
N MET A 350 4.89 -10.95 -20.56
CA MET A 350 4.46 -9.83 -21.40
C MET A 350 5.46 -8.67 -21.40
N ILE A 351 6.08 -8.38 -20.24
CA ILE A 351 7.10 -7.35 -20.11
C ILE A 351 8.35 -7.97 -19.47
N VAL A 352 9.47 -7.78 -20.13
CA VAL A 352 10.78 -8.29 -19.72
C VAL A 352 11.77 -7.13 -19.72
N PRO A 353 12.67 -7.00 -18.75
CA PRO A 353 13.69 -5.94 -18.78
C PRO A 353 14.52 -5.99 -20.05
N ASN A 354 14.50 -4.93 -20.83
CA ASN A 354 15.37 -4.77 -22.00
C ASN A 354 16.78 -4.26 -21.58
N GLU A 355 17.68 -4.05 -22.54
CA GLU A 355 19.06 -3.64 -22.27
C GLU A 355 19.14 -2.29 -21.54
N LEU A 356 18.23 -1.34 -21.83
CA LEU A 356 18.18 -0.01 -21.19
C LEU A 356 17.52 -0.06 -19.80
N GLU A 357 16.68 -1.05 -19.56
CA GLU A 357 15.91 -1.20 -18.29
C GLU A 357 16.64 -2.12 -17.29
N ARG A 358 17.79 -2.68 -17.66
CA ARG A 358 18.53 -3.63 -16.80
C ARG A 358 19.42 -2.96 -15.76
N GLU A 359 19.73 -1.68 -15.93
CA GLU A 359 20.63 -0.94 -15.06
C GLU A 359 19.81 -0.05 -14.11
N GLY A 360 20.18 -0.04 -12.84
CA GLY A 360 19.50 0.76 -11.82
C GLY A 360 19.86 0.32 -10.40
N TYR A 361 19.08 0.73 -9.42
CA TYR A 361 19.29 0.41 -8.02
C TYR A 361 19.19 -1.10 -7.76
N VAL A 362 18.23 -1.78 -8.39
CA VAL A 362 18.11 -3.24 -8.40
C VAL A 362 18.05 -3.72 -9.85
N PRO A 363 19.13 -4.26 -10.41
CA PRO A 363 19.20 -4.67 -11.81
C PRO A 363 18.22 -5.78 -12.19
N ASN A 364 17.85 -5.84 -13.48
CA ASN A 364 16.98 -6.86 -14.09
C ASN A 364 15.55 -6.91 -13.53
N VAL A 365 14.98 -5.79 -13.12
CA VAL A 365 13.64 -5.73 -12.56
C VAL A 365 12.71 -4.89 -13.41
N VAL A 366 11.57 -5.45 -13.83
CA VAL A 366 10.35 -4.70 -14.19
C VAL A 366 9.25 -5.06 -13.22
N TYR A 367 8.55 -4.04 -12.68
CA TYR A 367 7.57 -4.26 -11.62
C TYR A 367 6.44 -3.23 -11.66
N SER A 368 5.23 -3.64 -11.29
CA SER A 368 4.06 -2.77 -11.18
C SER A 368 3.26 -3.09 -9.92
N CYS A 369 2.57 -2.10 -9.39
CA CYS A 369 1.62 -2.23 -8.29
C CYS A 369 0.17 -1.99 -8.72
N GLY A 370 -0.11 -1.87 -10.01
CA GLY A 370 -1.46 -1.70 -10.53
C GLY A 370 -1.50 -1.28 -11.99
N ALA A 371 -2.63 -1.48 -12.62
CA ALA A 371 -2.92 -1.09 -13.99
C ALA A 371 -4.36 -0.59 -14.10
N ILE A 372 -4.69 0.01 -15.23
CA ILE A 372 -6.03 0.51 -15.52
C ILE A 372 -6.46 0.09 -16.93
N ILE A 373 -7.73 -0.19 -17.11
CA ILE A 373 -8.31 -0.39 -18.43
C ILE A 373 -8.81 0.95 -18.95
N HIS A 374 -8.34 1.31 -20.12
CA HIS A 374 -8.84 2.45 -20.90
C HIS A 374 -9.31 1.97 -22.26
N ARG A 375 -10.63 2.00 -22.47
CA ARG A 375 -11.29 1.42 -23.66
C ARG A 375 -10.96 -0.08 -23.81
N ASP A 376 -10.32 -0.44 -24.92
CA ASP A 376 -9.90 -1.79 -25.28
C ASP A 376 -8.41 -2.07 -24.98
N HIS A 377 -7.76 -1.20 -24.17
CA HIS A 377 -6.35 -1.34 -23.81
C HIS A 377 -6.15 -1.39 -22.29
N LEU A 378 -5.20 -2.20 -21.90
CA LEU A 378 -4.60 -2.22 -20.59
C LEU A 378 -3.44 -1.22 -20.58
N VAL A 379 -3.46 -0.28 -19.64
CA VAL A 379 -2.39 0.70 -19.42
C VAL A 379 -1.67 0.32 -18.15
N ILE A 380 -0.39 0.02 -18.26
CA ILE A 380 0.45 -0.52 -17.19
C ILE A 380 1.59 0.47 -16.94
N PRO A 381 1.54 1.28 -15.88
CA PRO A 381 2.75 1.93 -15.39
C PRO A 381 3.64 0.86 -14.75
N TYR A 382 4.93 0.87 -15.04
CA TYR A 382 5.86 -0.08 -14.44
C TYR A 382 7.22 0.55 -14.14
N ALA A 383 7.86 0.01 -13.12
CA ALA A 383 9.19 0.40 -12.70
C ALA A 383 10.26 -0.36 -13.50
N MET A 384 11.38 0.30 -13.71
CA MET A 384 12.59 -0.23 -14.32
C MET A 384 13.71 -0.23 -13.29
N SER A 385 14.23 -1.41 -12.94
CA SER A 385 15.39 -1.63 -12.05
C SER A 385 15.33 -0.85 -10.72
N ASP A 386 14.11 -0.71 -10.15
CA ASP A 386 13.81 0.03 -8.91
C ASP A 386 14.36 1.47 -8.89
N TYR A 387 14.40 2.10 -10.07
CA TYR A 387 14.97 3.45 -10.23
C TYR A 387 13.96 4.43 -10.84
N ALA A 388 13.36 4.08 -11.97
CA ALA A 388 12.48 4.95 -12.73
C ALA A 388 11.17 4.25 -13.10
N THR A 389 10.21 5.01 -13.62
CA THR A 389 8.88 4.53 -14.02
C THR A 389 8.58 4.92 -15.47
N THR A 390 7.97 4.00 -16.20
CA THR A 390 7.46 4.21 -17.56
C THR A 390 6.09 3.56 -17.73
N PHE A 391 5.54 3.57 -18.96
CA PHE A 391 4.24 2.99 -19.27
C PHE A 391 4.33 2.00 -20.45
N ALA A 392 3.51 0.94 -20.37
CA ALA A 392 3.20 0.06 -21.47
C ALA A 392 1.69 0.06 -21.72
N THR A 393 1.29 -0.16 -22.97
CA THR A 393 -0.10 -0.37 -23.37
C THR A 393 -0.23 -1.70 -24.10
N VAL A 394 -1.29 -2.46 -23.78
CA VAL A 394 -1.54 -3.77 -24.38
C VAL A 394 -3.01 -3.84 -24.79
N ASN A 395 -3.28 -4.27 -26.03
CA ASN A 395 -4.65 -4.51 -26.47
C ASN A 395 -5.26 -5.70 -25.73
N LEU A 396 -6.47 -5.55 -25.17
CA LEU A 396 -7.12 -6.57 -24.35
C LEU A 396 -7.46 -7.84 -25.13
N ALA A 397 -7.91 -7.70 -26.39
CA ALA A 397 -8.25 -8.85 -27.20
C ALA A 397 -7.00 -9.67 -27.58
N GLU A 398 -5.90 -9.00 -27.89
CA GLU A 398 -4.60 -9.66 -28.13
C GLU A 398 -4.09 -10.36 -26.88
N LEU A 399 -4.16 -9.70 -25.71
CA LEU A 399 -3.76 -10.28 -24.43
C LEU A 399 -4.56 -11.54 -24.12
N LEU A 400 -5.90 -11.47 -24.20
CA LEU A 400 -6.77 -12.60 -23.92
C LEU A 400 -6.56 -13.75 -24.92
N SER A 401 -6.31 -13.46 -26.20
CA SER A 401 -6.02 -14.49 -27.21
C SER A 401 -4.67 -15.18 -27.01
N ALA A 402 -3.70 -14.51 -26.41
CA ALA A 402 -2.38 -15.06 -26.12
C ALA A 402 -2.37 -15.96 -24.85
N MET A 403 -3.37 -15.85 -24.01
CA MET A 403 -3.53 -16.70 -22.81
C MET A 403 -4.08 -18.09 -23.21
N LYS A 404 -3.57 -19.13 -22.59
CA LYS A 404 -3.97 -20.53 -22.81
C LYS A 404 -4.32 -21.21 -21.50
#